data_2c16ddbcff4d05ff8f4742f287ec8dfb
#
_entry.id   2c16ddbcff4d05ff8f4742f287ec8dfb
#
_cell.length_a   1.000
_cell.length_b   1.000
_cell.length_c   1.000
_cell.angle_alpha   90.00
_cell.angle_beta   90.00
_cell.angle_gamma   90.00
#
_symmetry.space_group_name_H-M   'P 1'
#
loop_
_entity.id
_entity.type
_entity.pdbx_description
1 polymer ?
#
loop_
_entity_poly.entity_id
_entity_poly.type
_entity_poly.pdbx_seq_one_letter_code
_entity_poly.pdbx_strand_id
1 'polypeptide(L)'
;MSVETQKETLGFQTEVKQLLHLMIHSLYSNKEIFLRELISNASDAADKLRFEALSKPELLEGGDTLKIRLSFDKEAGTVTLEDNGIGMSREEVIAHLGTIAKSGTADFLKNLSGDQKKDSNLIGQFGVGFYSAFIVADQVDVYTRRAGQPAAEGVHWSSKGEGEFEVANFDKPERGTRIVLHLKPEETEFADGWRLRNVVKKYSDHIGLPIELPKEQQGGEDKQPAEAEWETVNRASALWTRPRTELKDEDYQEFYKHVGHDFENPLTWSHNKVEGKLEYTSLLYVPARAPFDLYQREAPKGLKLYVQRVFIMDQADQFLPLYLRFIKGVVDSNDLSLNVSREILQKDPVIDSMKSALTKRVLDMLEKLAKSEPEKYQSFWGHFGQVLKEGPAEDFANREKIAGLLRFASTHNGDDAQNVSLADYIGRMKGGQDKIYYLTGESHAQIKNSPHLEVFRKKGVEVLLLTDRIDEWLMSYLTEFDGKHFVDVARGDLDLGKLDSEEDKQAQEEVAKTKEGLVERLKQALDAQVSEVRVSHRLTDSPAILAIGEQDLGLQMRRILEASGQKAPDSKPIFEINPQHPLIEKLDGEPDEDRFADLSHILFDQAALAAGDSLKDPAAYVRRLNKLLVELSA
;
A
#
# COMPACT_ATOMS: atom_id res chain seq x y z
N MET A 1 46.82 -38.49 -33.60
CA MET A 1 47.33 -37.12 -33.38
C MET A 1 46.40 -36.46 -32.36
N SER A 2 46.88 -36.32 -31.13
CA SER A 2 46.16 -35.60 -30.07
C SER A 2 46.35 -34.10 -30.30
N VAL A 3 45.27 -33.38 -30.50
CA VAL A 3 45.28 -31.91 -30.57
C VAL A 3 45.55 -31.43 -29.14
N GLU A 4 46.72 -30.89 -28.85
CA GLU A 4 47.00 -30.15 -27.63
C GLU A 4 46.14 -28.87 -27.63
N THR A 5 45.14 -28.83 -26.79
CA THR A 5 44.35 -27.63 -26.57
C THR A 5 45.20 -26.65 -25.76
N GLN A 6 45.85 -25.70 -26.43
CA GLN A 6 46.39 -24.52 -25.75
C GLN A 6 45.21 -23.66 -25.22
N LYS A 7 45.07 -23.59 -23.90
CA LYS A 7 44.09 -22.75 -23.23
C LYS A 7 44.75 -21.39 -22.98
N GLU A 8 44.28 -20.39 -23.69
CA GLU A 8 44.71 -19.00 -23.53
C GLU A 8 43.60 -18.22 -22.80
N THR A 9 43.98 -17.47 -21.79
CA THR A 9 43.05 -16.56 -21.06
C THR A 9 43.30 -15.14 -21.56
N LEU A 10 42.31 -14.57 -22.26
CA LEU A 10 42.36 -13.20 -22.76
C LEU A 10 41.46 -12.30 -21.88
N GLY A 11 41.92 -11.06 -21.65
CA GLY A 11 41.09 -10.04 -20.98
C GLY A 11 40.13 -9.37 -21.98
N PHE A 12 38.95 -8.98 -21.47
CA PHE A 12 38.00 -8.16 -22.25
C PHE A 12 38.59 -6.77 -22.48
N GLN A 13 38.44 -6.24 -23.71
CA GLN A 13 38.77 -4.86 -24.06
C GLN A 13 37.49 -4.03 -24.02
N THR A 14 37.59 -2.75 -23.62
CA THR A 14 36.43 -1.85 -23.44
C THR A 14 36.56 -0.66 -24.36
N GLU A 15 35.53 -0.37 -25.15
CA GLU A 15 35.36 0.88 -25.88
C GLU A 15 34.74 1.93 -24.91
N VAL A 16 35.59 2.78 -24.33
CA VAL A 16 35.25 3.76 -23.31
C VAL A 16 34.14 4.72 -23.77
N LYS A 17 34.20 5.18 -25.01
CA LYS A 17 33.21 6.11 -25.59
C LYS A 17 31.82 5.47 -25.67
N GLN A 18 31.71 4.22 -26.09
CA GLN A 18 30.43 3.50 -26.15
C GLN A 18 29.89 3.19 -24.73
N LEU A 19 30.79 2.82 -23.81
CA LEU A 19 30.40 2.56 -22.42
C LEU A 19 29.82 3.84 -21.76
N LEU A 20 30.50 4.98 -21.93
CA LEU A 20 29.99 6.28 -21.44
C LEU A 20 28.64 6.63 -22.07
N HIS A 21 28.49 6.43 -23.39
CA HIS A 21 27.24 6.68 -24.08
C HIS A 21 26.08 5.83 -23.52
N LEU A 22 26.31 4.53 -23.29
CA LEU A 22 25.33 3.63 -22.69
C LEU A 22 24.99 4.06 -21.25
N MET A 23 25.97 4.47 -20.45
CA MET A 23 25.77 4.94 -19.09
C MET A 23 24.95 6.22 -19.05
N ILE A 24 25.25 7.18 -19.93
CA ILE A 24 24.57 8.48 -19.98
C ILE A 24 23.11 8.32 -20.47
N HIS A 25 22.87 7.48 -21.49
CA HIS A 25 21.58 7.43 -22.18
C HIS A 25 20.69 6.25 -21.80
N SER A 26 21.21 5.21 -21.13
CA SER A 26 20.44 3.98 -20.86
C SER A 26 20.25 3.69 -19.37
N LEU A 27 21.07 4.23 -18.47
CA LEU A 27 20.97 3.97 -17.03
C LEU A 27 19.90 4.81 -16.32
N TYR A 28 19.57 5.98 -16.86
CA TYR A 28 18.69 6.92 -16.19
C TYR A 28 17.52 7.31 -17.08
N SER A 29 16.31 6.99 -16.64
CA SER A 29 15.06 7.34 -17.32
C SER A 29 14.63 8.80 -17.08
N ASN A 30 15.14 9.45 -16.03
CA ASN A 30 14.79 10.81 -15.64
C ASN A 30 16.04 11.70 -15.58
N LYS A 31 16.05 12.77 -16.35
CA LYS A 31 17.18 13.72 -16.45
C LYS A 31 17.47 14.44 -15.13
N GLU A 32 16.47 14.73 -14.30
CA GLU A 32 16.62 15.40 -13.00
C GLU A 32 17.61 14.71 -12.05
N ILE A 33 17.88 13.43 -12.29
CA ILE A 33 18.78 12.60 -11.48
C ILE A 33 20.21 13.15 -11.46
N PHE A 34 20.66 13.89 -12.49
CA PHE A 34 22.00 14.47 -12.48
C PHE A 34 22.25 15.32 -11.23
N LEU A 35 21.28 16.15 -10.85
CA LEU A 35 21.42 17.03 -9.70
C LEU A 35 21.42 16.25 -8.38
N ARG A 36 20.57 15.21 -8.28
CA ARG A 36 20.57 14.30 -7.13
C ARG A 36 21.93 13.65 -6.91
N GLU A 37 22.55 13.15 -7.98
CA GLU A 37 23.85 12.47 -7.91
C GLU A 37 24.97 13.44 -7.51
N LEU A 38 24.99 14.64 -8.10
CA LEU A 38 26.00 15.64 -7.77
C LEU A 38 25.86 16.13 -6.33
N ILE A 39 24.63 16.37 -5.85
CA ILE A 39 24.37 16.75 -4.45
C ILE A 39 24.77 15.62 -3.51
N SER A 40 24.49 14.35 -3.86
CA SER A 40 24.90 13.20 -3.06
C SER A 40 26.42 13.09 -2.94
N ASN A 41 27.15 13.33 -4.04
CA ASN A 41 28.61 13.33 -4.03
C ASN A 41 29.17 14.48 -3.18
N ALA A 42 28.56 15.66 -3.22
CA ALA A 42 28.92 16.79 -2.37
C ALA A 42 28.65 16.50 -0.88
N SER A 43 27.55 15.81 -0.56
CA SER A 43 27.26 15.35 0.79
C SER A 43 28.32 14.35 1.28
N ASP A 44 28.69 13.38 0.44
CA ASP A 44 29.76 12.42 0.77
C ASP A 44 31.10 13.10 1.02
N ALA A 45 31.42 14.15 0.23
CA ALA A 45 32.65 14.92 0.42
C ALA A 45 32.67 15.68 1.76
N ALA A 46 31.52 16.18 2.19
CA ALA A 46 31.37 16.84 3.49
C ALA A 46 31.49 15.86 4.66
N ASP A 47 30.86 14.67 4.54
CA ASP A 47 30.93 13.65 5.58
C ASP A 47 32.34 13.06 5.73
N LYS A 48 33.06 12.87 4.61
CA LYS A 48 34.49 12.51 4.65
C LYS A 48 35.32 13.54 5.37
N LEU A 49 35.10 14.84 5.09
CA LEU A 49 35.79 15.92 5.80
C LEU A 49 35.49 15.90 7.30
N ARG A 50 34.20 15.75 7.69
CA ARG A 50 33.81 15.62 9.11
C ARG A 50 34.56 14.47 9.78
N PHE A 51 34.64 13.34 9.13
CA PHE A 51 35.30 12.16 9.66
C PHE A 51 36.81 12.37 9.81
N GLU A 52 37.50 12.85 8.77
CA GLU A 52 38.94 13.11 8.84
C GLU A 52 39.27 14.24 9.85
N ALA A 53 38.40 15.24 9.98
CA ALA A 53 38.57 16.36 10.93
C ALA A 53 38.45 15.94 12.40
N LEU A 54 37.84 14.78 12.71
CA LEU A 54 37.85 14.22 14.07
C LEU A 54 39.28 13.99 14.59
N SER A 55 40.18 13.59 13.69
CA SER A 55 41.60 13.39 14.01
C SER A 55 42.51 14.54 13.64
N LYS A 56 42.08 15.40 12.69
CA LYS A 56 42.82 16.54 12.13
C LYS A 56 41.92 17.76 11.98
N PRO A 57 41.59 18.47 13.10
CA PRO A 57 40.68 19.61 13.06
C PRO A 57 41.11 20.74 12.11
N GLU A 58 42.40 20.84 11.84
CA GLU A 58 42.99 21.85 10.92
C GLU A 58 42.45 21.71 9.47
N LEU A 59 41.93 20.54 9.08
CA LEU A 59 41.35 20.35 7.76
C LEU A 59 40.07 21.19 7.54
N LEU A 60 39.44 21.67 8.61
CA LEU A 60 38.29 22.58 8.51
C LEU A 60 38.68 23.99 8.05
N GLU A 61 39.96 24.34 8.07
CA GLU A 61 40.50 25.63 7.57
C GLU A 61 39.70 26.84 8.10
N GLY A 62 39.20 26.79 9.34
CA GLY A 62 38.40 27.84 9.96
C GLY A 62 36.95 27.99 9.48
N GLY A 63 36.50 27.09 8.61
CA GLY A 63 35.11 27.05 8.10
C GLY A 63 34.34 25.85 8.61
N ASP A 64 33.68 25.98 9.76
CA ASP A 64 32.97 24.85 10.42
C ASP A 64 31.61 24.50 9.79
N THR A 65 30.98 25.44 9.06
CA THR A 65 29.67 25.22 8.43
C THR A 65 29.83 24.63 7.05
N LEU A 66 29.52 23.34 6.95
CA LEU A 66 29.50 22.63 5.67
C LEU A 66 28.17 22.87 4.96
N LYS A 67 28.24 23.12 3.64
CA LYS A 67 27.08 23.43 2.80
C LYS A 67 27.33 23.15 1.33
N ILE A 68 26.26 23.14 0.58
CA ILE A 68 26.25 23.05 -0.87
C ILE A 68 25.63 24.33 -1.43
N ARG A 69 26.21 24.90 -2.46
CA ARG A 69 25.68 26.06 -3.19
C ARG A 69 25.36 25.68 -4.62
N LEU A 70 24.18 26.09 -5.08
CA LEU A 70 23.76 25.98 -6.48
C LEU A 70 23.61 27.40 -7.04
N SER A 71 24.15 27.64 -8.23
CA SER A 71 23.92 28.86 -8.99
C SER A 71 23.72 28.53 -10.47
N PHE A 72 23.19 29.45 -11.23
CA PHE A 72 22.94 29.29 -12.65
C PHE A 72 23.16 30.62 -13.39
N ASP A 73 23.50 30.52 -14.64
CA ASP A 73 23.56 31.65 -15.57
C ASP A 73 22.77 31.30 -16.83
N LYS A 74 21.67 32.04 -17.05
CA LYS A 74 20.76 31.81 -18.20
C LYS A 74 21.39 32.18 -19.54
N GLU A 75 22.24 33.24 -19.55
CA GLU A 75 22.86 33.72 -20.78
C GLU A 75 24.01 32.80 -21.20
N ALA A 76 24.82 32.37 -20.24
CA ALA A 76 25.91 31.45 -20.46
C ALA A 76 25.42 29.98 -20.60
N GLY A 77 24.15 29.66 -20.27
CA GLY A 77 23.62 28.31 -20.27
C GLY A 77 24.33 27.40 -19.29
N THR A 78 24.64 27.86 -18.08
CA THR A 78 25.41 27.08 -17.13
C THR A 78 24.67 26.88 -15.80
N VAL A 79 24.93 25.71 -15.17
CA VAL A 79 24.57 25.42 -13.78
C VAL A 79 25.84 25.08 -13.03
N THR A 80 26.02 25.71 -11.87
CA THR A 80 27.20 25.50 -10.99
C THR A 80 26.75 24.89 -9.67
N LEU A 81 27.41 23.80 -9.26
CA LEU A 81 27.31 23.22 -7.93
C LEU A 81 28.66 23.37 -7.21
N GLU A 82 28.64 23.87 -5.99
CA GLU A 82 29.82 24.06 -5.16
C GLU A 82 29.61 23.48 -3.76
N ASP A 83 30.58 22.69 -3.28
CA ASP A 83 30.65 22.19 -1.92
C ASP A 83 31.94 22.69 -1.25
N ASN A 84 31.94 22.84 0.05
CA ASN A 84 33.08 23.11 0.87
C ASN A 84 33.54 21.87 1.68
N GLY A 85 33.36 20.69 1.08
CA GLY A 85 33.80 19.41 1.61
C GLY A 85 35.29 19.17 1.54
N ILE A 86 35.71 17.90 1.54
CA ILE A 86 37.13 17.51 1.58
C ILE A 86 37.91 17.89 0.31
N GLY A 87 37.23 18.01 -0.83
CA GLY A 87 37.89 18.22 -2.14
C GLY A 87 38.72 17.02 -2.59
N MET A 88 39.52 17.23 -3.65
CA MET A 88 40.36 16.17 -4.26
C MET A 88 41.75 16.71 -4.60
N SER A 89 42.80 15.88 -4.42
CA SER A 89 44.13 16.11 -4.95
C SER A 89 44.16 15.77 -6.46
N ARG A 90 45.27 16.13 -7.13
CA ARG A 90 45.45 15.81 -8.56
C ARG A 90 45.40 14.32 -8.83
N GLU A 91 46.03 13.52 -7.98
CA GLU A 91 46.04 12.06 -8.09
C GLU A 91 44.62 11.48 -7.90
N GLU A 92 43.86 12.02 -6.94
CA GLU A 92 42.49 11.64 -6.70
C GLU A 92 41.57 12.02 -7.85
N VAL A 93 41.71 13.19 -8.47
CA VAL A 93 40.97 13.61 -9.66
C VAL A 93 41.18 12.63 -10.81
N ILE A 94 42.45 12.32 -11.13
CA ILE A 94 42.79 11.37 -12.20
C ILE A 94 42.26 9.99 -11.87
N ALA A 95 42.37 9.55 -10.62
CA ALA A 95 41.92 8.22 -10.19
C ALA A 95 40.40 8.05 -10.18
N HIS A 96 39.63 9.08 -9.75
CA HIS A 96 38.19 8.98 -9.51
C HIS A 96 37.34 9.56 -10.64
N LEU A 97 37.76 10.63 -11.30
CA LEU A 97 37.06 11.22 -12.45
C LEU A 97 37.57 10.69 -13.79
N GLY A 98 38.80 10.16 -13.83
CA GLY A 98 39.40 9.57 -15.01
C GLY A 98 39.18 8.06 -15.17
N THR A 99 38.57 7.40 -14.18
CA THR A 99 38.28 5.96 -14.22
C THR A 99 36.80 5.70 -14.02
N ILE A 100 36.12 5.17 -15.02
CA ILE A 100 34.70 4.84 -14.96
C ILE A 100 34.47 3.71 -13.95
N ALA A 101 33.36 3.83 -13.17
CA ALA A 101 32.97 2.88 -12.12
C ALA A 101 34.01 2.74 -10.99
N LYS A 102 34.84 3.74 -10.76
CA LYS A 102 35.73 3.84 -9.60
C LYS A 102 35.19 4.85 -8.61
N SER A 103 34.85 4.39 -7.41
CA SER A 103 34.28 5.23 -6.36
C SER A 103 35.29 5.52 -5.24
N GLY A 104 35.65 6.79 -5.06
CA GLY A 104 36.44 7.25 -3.91
C GLY A 104 35.69 7.06 -2.58
N THR A 105 34.37 6.99 -2.61
CA THR A 105 33.53 6.67 -1.44
C THR A 105 33.66 5.18 -1.09
N ALA A 106 33.61 4.28 -2.07
CA ALA A 106 33.83 2.86 -1.83
C ALA A 106 35.24 2.56 -1.30
N ASP A 107 36.25 3.26 -1.80
CA ASP A 107 37.63 3.10 -1.30
C ASP A 107 37.80 3.66 0.12
N PHE A 108 37.15 4.74 0.45
CA PHE A 108 37.12 5.29 1.81
C PHE A 108 36.44 4.31 2.79
N LEU A 109 35.28 3.74 2.42
CA LEU A 109 34.54 2.77 3.23
C LEU A 109 35.32 1.48 3.49
N LYS A 110 36.20 1.04 2.60
CA LYS A 110 37.07 -0.13 2.82
C LYS A 110 38.10 0.09 3.92
N ASN A 111 38.49 1.34 4.15
CA ASN A 111 39.49 1.72 5.14
C ASN A 111 38.91 1.97 6.55
N LEU A 112 37.57 2.00 6.68
CA LEU A 112 36.90 2.18 7.96
C LEU A 112 36.78 0.87 8.74
N SER A 113 36.87 0.93 10.07
CA SER A 113 36.58 -0.20 10.98
C SER A 113 35.06 -0.49 11.00
N GLY A 114 34.68 -1.70 11.46
CA GLY A 114 33.29 -2.18 11.41
C GLY A 114 32.23 -1.22 11.97
N ASP A 115 32.49 -0.60 13.12
CA ASP A 115 31.55 0.34 13.76
C ASP A 115 31.54 1.70 13.03
N GLN A 116 32.71 2.20 12.62
CA GLN A 116 32.83 3.44 11.85
C GLN A 116 32.14 3.35 10.47
N LYS A 117 32.15 2.16 9.86
CA LYS A 117 31.47 1.94 8.59
C LYS A 117 29.96 2.04 8.71
N LYS A 118 29.38 1.58 9.85
CA LYS A 118 27.95 1.68 10.13
C LYS A 118 27.49 3.12 10.37
N ASP A 119 28.35 3.93 10.99
CA ASP A 119 28.05 5.33 11.30
C ASP A 119 28.22 6.27 10.09
N SER A 120 28.81 5.78 8.99
CA SER A 120 29.00 6.57 7.78
C SER A 120 27.78 6.51 6.86
N ASN A 121 27.18 7.68 6.59
CA ASN A 121 26.03 7.82 5.68
C ASN A 121 26.46 8.07 4.22
N LEU A 122 27.52 7.40 3.74
CA LEU A 122 28.10 7.62 2.42
C LEU A 122 27.35 6.86 1.33
N ILE A 123 26.89 7.57 0.28
CA ILE A 123 25.93 7.10 -0.72
C ILE A 123 26.58 6.69 -2.04
N GLY A 124 27.64 7.39 -2.46
CA GLY A 124 28.24 7.29 -3.79
C GLY A 124 29.15 6.07 -4.00
N GLN A 125 28.63 4.86 -3.86
CA GLN A 125 29.42 3.61 -3.89
C GLN A 125 29.77 3.12 -5.28
N PHE A 126 28.99 3.47 -6.34
CA PHE A 126 29.13 2.89 -7.68
C PHE A 126 30.15 3.56 -8.58
N GLY A 127 30.54 4.83 -8.28
CA GLY A 127 31.50 5.59 -9.10
C GLY A 127 31.01 5.97 -10.51
N VAL A 128 29.68 6.00 -10.70
CA VAL A 128 29.04 6.33 -11.99
C VAL A 128 28.14 7.56 -11.91
N GLY A 129 27.70 7.95 -10.71
CA GLY A 129 26.75 9.06 -10.51
C GLY A 129 27.23 10.38 -11.09
N PHE A 130 28.53 10.67 -11.02
CA PHE A 130 29.13 11.89 -11.59
C PHE A 130 28.85 12.03 -13.09
N TYR A 131 28.93 10.94 -13.86
CA TYR A 131 28.74 11.00 -15.30
C TYR A 131 27.29 11.28 -15.72
N SER A 132 26.32 11.24 -14.79
CA SER A 132 24.95 11.70 -15.05
C SER A 132 24.91 13.20 -15.42
N ALA A 133 25.91 13.98 -15.07
CA ALA A 133 26.07 15.37 -15.49
C ALA A 133 26.00 15.54 -17.03
N PHE A 134 26.55 14.59 -17.78
CA PHE A 134 26.54 14.60 -19.25
C PHE A 134 25.16 14.26 -19.88
N ILE A 135 24.16 13.91 -19.08
CA ILE A 135 22.78 13.84 -19.55
C ILE A 135 22.30 15.22 -20.01
N VAL A 136 22.66 16.26 -19.25
CA VAL A 136 22.19 17.63 -19.44
C VAL A 136 23.28 18.60 -19.94
N ALA A 137 24.56 18.21 -19.88
CA ALA A 137 25.69 19.06 -20.24
C ALA A 137 26.52 18.50 -21.40
N ASP A 138 27.00 19.41 -22.27
CA ASP A 138 27.95 19.11 -23.35
C ASP A 138 29.39 19.13 -22.85
N GLN A 139 29.67 19.90 -21.81
CA GLN A 139 30.96 19.99 -21.16
C GLN A 139 30.77 20.14 -19.65
N VAL A 140 31.67 19.51 -18.89
CA VAL A 140 31.72 19.60 -17.43
C VAL A 140 33.12 20.04 -17.00
N ASP A 141 33.20 21.13 -16.23
CA ASP A 141 34.42 21.62 -15.62
C ASP A 141 34.35 21.39 -14.11
N VAL A 142 35.42 20.82 -13.54
CA VAL A 142 35.56 20.57 -12.11
C VAL A 142 36.78 21.31 -11.57
N TYR A 143 36.58 22.21 -10.61
CA TYR A 143 37.59 22.92 -9.89
C TYR A 143 37.62 22.40 -8.46
N THR A 144 38.73 21.80 -8.03
CA THR A 144 38.79 21.16 -6.72
C THR A 144 40.13 21.37 -6.04
N ARG A 145 40.13 21.46 -4.70
CA ARG A 145 41.33 21.46 -3.87
C ARG A 145 41.05 20.63 -2.61
N ARG A 146 41.95 19.70 -2.34
CA ARG A 146 41.84 18.88 -1.13
C ARG A 146 42.12 19.71 0.11
N ALA A 147 41.37 19.51 1.18
CA ALA A 147 41.57 20.12 2.47
C ALA A 147 43.01 19.89 2.99
N GLY A 148 43.63 20.92 3.52
CA GLY A 148 45.01 20.88 4.00
C GLY A 148 46.10 21.07 2.92
N GLN A 149 45.73 21.16 1.64
CA GLN A 149 46.67 21.50 0.56
C GLN A 149 46.72 23.01 0.31
N PRO A 150 47.85 23.57 -0.13
CA PRO A 150 47.95 24.98 -0.51
C PRO A 150 47.11 25.33 -1.72
N ALA A 151 46.69 26.60 -1.87
CA ALA A 151 45.83 27.07 -2.96
C ALA A 151 46.38 26.74 -4.37
N ALA A 152 47.69 26.83 -4.54
CA ALA A 152 48.37 26.54 -5.82
C ALA A 152 48.33 25.05 -6.24
N GLU A 153 47.93 24.14 -5.34
CA GLU A 153 47.72 22.71 -5.62
C GLU A 153 46.26 22.40 -6.02
N GLY A 154 45.43 23.41 -6.20
CA GLY A 154 44.12 23.24 -6.80
C GLY A 154 44.20 22.68 -8.23
N VAL A 155 43.16 22.00 -8.64
CA VAL A 155 43.09 21.25 -9.90
C VAL A 155 41.86 21.67 -10.68
N HIS A 156 42.02 21.91 -11.97
CA HIS A 156 40.95 22.00 -12.95
C HIS A 156 40.94 20.75 -13.82
N TRP A 157 39.80 20.09 -13.86
CA TRP A 157 39.49 18.95 -14.74
C TRP A 157 38.37 19.37 -15.68
N SER A 158 38.48 19.02 -16.96
CA SER A 158 37.49 19.32 -17.98
C SER A 158 37.26 18.12 -18.91
N SER A 159 36.01 17.86 -19.29
CA SER A 159 35.67 16.83 -20.27
C SER A 159 34.36 17.16 -20.99
N LYS A 160 34.27 16.65 -22.23
CA LYS A 160 33.01 16.63 -23.03
C LYS A 160 32.28 15.29 -22.97
N GLY A 161 32.71 14.36 -22.11
CA GLY A 161 32.08 13.03 -22.00
C GLY A 161 32.34 12.11 -23.18
N GLU A 162 33.35 12.41 -23.99
CA GLU A 162 33.70 11.64 -25.21
C GLU A 162 34.85 10.62 -25.02
N GLY A 163 35.22 10.36 -23.74
CA GLY A 163 36.28 9.40 -23.40
C GLY A 163 37.64 10.04 -23.14
N GLU A 164 37.76 11.36 -23.28
CA GLU A 164 38.96 12.13 -22.99
C GLU A 164 38.66 13.22 -21.94
N PHE A 165 39.70 13.60 -21.20
CA PHE A 165 39.63 14.68 -20.24
C PHE A 165 40.97 15.44 -20.14
N GLU A 166 40.91 16.69 -19.75
CA GLU A 166 42.04 17.55 -19.49
C GLU A 166 42.23 17.82 -17.99
N VAL A 167 43.46 17.89 -17.53
CA VAL A 167 43.78 18.22 -16.13
C VAL A 167 44.88 19.28 -16.10
N ALA A 168 44.56 20.41 -15.48
CA ALA A 168 45.50 21.54 -15.29
C ALA A 168 45.59 21.93 -13.79
N ASN A 169 46.66 22.60 -13.43
CA ASN A 169 46.75 23.25 -12.11
C ASN A 169 45.88 24.51 -12.10
N PHE A 170 45.26 24.79 -10.97
CA PHE A 170 44.37 25.93 -10.78
C PHE A 170 44.55 26.49 -9.38
N ASP A 171 44.69 27.80 -9.25
CA ASP A 171 44.80 28.46 -7.95
C ASP A 171 43.41 28.57 -7.31
N LYS A 172 43.14 27.72 -6.30
CA LYS A 172 41.87 27.65 -5.61
C LYS A 172 42.05 27.90 -4.11
N PRO A 173 41.72 29.12 -3.63
CA PRO A 173 41.94 29.51 -2.22
C PRO A 173 41.17 28.66 -1.23
N GLU A 174 39.89 28.32 -1.54
CA GLU A 174 39.04 27.54 -0.66
C GLU A 174 39.14 26.04 -0.97
N ARG A 175 39.03 25.19 0.09
CA ARG A 175 38.87 23.73 -0.07
C ARG A 175 37.52 23.38 -0.71
N GLY A 176 37.36 22.13 -1.12
CA GLY A 176 36.11 21.60 -1.68
C GLY A 176 36.10 21.58 -3.19
N THR A 177 34.94 21.38 -3.77
CA THR A 177 34.77 21.17 -5.19
C THR A 177 33.70 22.07 -5.78
N ARG A 178 34.01 22.69 -6.94
CA ARG A 178 33.05 23.42 -7.78
C ARG A 178 32.92 22.73 -9.12
N ILE A 179 31.72 22.39 -9.51
CA ILE A 179 31.36 21.73 -10.78
C ILE A 179 30.53 22.72 -11.60
N VAL A 180 30.98 23.00 -12.81
CA VAL A 180 30.29 23.85 -13.78
C VAL A 180 29.80 22.98 -14.92
N LEU A 181 28.49 22.97 -15.15
CA LEU A 181 27.82 22.26 -16.21
C LEU A 181 27.49 23.24 -17.34
N HIS A 182 28.07 23.05 -18.52
CA HIS A 182 27.68 23.77 -19.72
C HIS A 182 26.52 22.99 -20.37
N LEU A 183 25.31 23.52 -20.23
CA LEU A 183 24.09 22.83 -20.61
C LEU A 183 23.98 22.69 -22.12
N LYS A 184 23.44 21.56 -22.55
CA LYS A 184 23.00 21.34 -23.93
C LYS A 184 21.91 22.35 -24.31
N PRO A 185 21.81 22.75 -25.60
CA PRO A 185 20.78 23.71 -26.04
C PRO A 185 19.35 23.28 -25.69
N GLU A 186 19.07 21.99 -25.69
CA GLU A 186 17.78 21.40 -25.34
C GLU A 186 17.52 21.24 -23.84
N GLU A 187 18.52 21.53 -22.98
CA GLU A 187 18.44 21.33 -21.53
C GLU A 187 18.54 22.64 -20.74
N THR A 188 18.40 23.78 -21.41
CA THR A 188 18.50 25.11 -20.80
C THR A 188 17.41 25.38 -19.74
N GLU A 189 16.37 24.54 -19.66
CA GLU A 189 15.37 24.57 -18.60
C GLU A 189 15.98 24.46 -17.19
N PHE A 190 17.14 23.81 -17.05
CA PHE A 190 17.82 23.68 -15.78
C PHE A 190 18.61 24.94 -15.36
N ALA A 191 18.86 25.89 -16.26
CA ALA A 191 19.41 27.19 -15.91
C ALA A 191 18.30 28.12 -15.35
N ASP A 192 17.52 27.62 -14.38
CA ASP A 192 16.38 28.33 -13.82
C ASP A 192 16.25 28.04 -12.32
N GLY A 193 16.12 29.10 -11.51
CA GLY A 193 16.07 28.99 -10.06
C GLY A 193 14.88 28.21 -9.53
N TRP A 194 13.70 28.40 -10.11
CA TRP A 194 12.49 27.65 -9.73
C TRP A 194 12.64 26.16 -10.05
N ARG A 195 13.20 25.85 -11.23
CA ARG A 195 13.45 24.47 -11.66
C ARG A 195 14.42 23.75 -10.71
N LEU A 196 15.55 24.39 -10.40
CA LEU A 196 16.55 23.84 -9.48
C LEU A 196 15.97 23.63 -8.06
N ARG A 197 15.19 24.61 -7.54
CA ARG A 197 14.52 24.47 -6.23
C ARG A 197 13.59 23.25 -6.18
N ASN A 198 12.82 23.05 -7.24
CA ASN A 198 11.91 21.90 -7.30
C ASN A 198 12.65 20.56 -7.32
N VAL A 199 13.74 20.47 -8.09
CA VAL A 199 14.57 19.26 -8.12
C VAL A 199 15.21 19.00 -6.75
N VAL A 200 15.75 20.03 -6.09
CA VAL A 200 16.31 19.92 -4.73
C VAL A 200 15.25 19.45 -3.74
N LYS A 201 14.08 20.07 -3.71
CA LYS A 201 12.97 19.68 -2.82
C LYS A 201 12.50 18.25 -3.06
N LYS A 202 12.49 17.82 -4.30
CA LYS A 202 12.05 16.47 -4.66
C LYS A 202 13.03 15.38 -4.23
N TYR A 203 14.33 15.56 -4.48
CA TYR A 203 15.32 14.51 -4.35
C TYR A 203 16.27 14.66 -3.15
N SER A 204 16.47 15.87 -2.66
CA SER A 204 17.54 16.21 -1.70
C SER A 204 17.06 17.03 -0.50
N ASP A 205 15.75 17.12 -0.27
CA ASP A 205 15.15 17.95 0.80
C ASP A 205 15.69 17.58 2.20
N HIS A 206 15.98 16.31 2.41
CA HIS A 206 16.35 15.74 3.72
C HIS A 206 17.84 15.41 3.87
N ILE A 207 18.68 15.79 2.91
CA ILE A 207 20.14 15.68 3.05
C ILE A 207 20.60 16.55 4.23
N GLY A 208 21.49 16.01 5.07
CA GLY A 208 21.94 16.63 6.32
C GLY A 208 22.85 17.86 6.17
N LEU A 209 22.80 18.54 5.02
CA LEU A 209 23.53 19.76 4.69
C LEU A 209 22.58 20.81 4.14
N PRO A 210 22.77 22.10 4.49
CA PRO A 210 22.06 23.18 3.83
C PRO A 210 22.47 23.27 2.35
N ILE A 211 21.47 23.32 1.47
CA ILE A 211 21.63 23.60 0.05
C ILE A 211 21.15 25.03 -0.18
N GLU A 212 22.05 25.88 -0.60
CA GLU A 212 21.81 27.32 -0.78
C GLU A 212 21.66 27.65 -2.27
N LEU A 213 20.63 28.43 -2.62
CA LEU A 213 20.46 29.04 -3.94
C LEU A 213 20.42 30.57 -3.80
N PRO A 214 20.73 31.31 -4.86
CA PRO A 214 20.53 32.78 -4.87
C PRO A 214 19.06 33.09 -4.64
N LYS A 215 18.78 34.04 -3.77
CA LYS A 215 17.46 34.55 -3.47
C LYS A 215 16.88 35.24 -4.70
N GLU A 216 15.63 34.92 -5.07
CA GLU A 216 14.97 35.60 -6.17
C GLU A 216 14.72 37.06 -5.82
N GLN A 217 15.31 37.96 -6.59
CA GLN A 217 15.02 39.40 -6.46
C GLN A 217 13.62 39.66 -7.05
N GLN A 218 12.67 40.03 -6.20
CA GLN A 218 11.37 40.54 -6.65
C GLN A 218 11.56 41.95 -7.26
N GLY A 219 11.57 42.04 -8.58
CA GLY A 219 11.33 43.28 -9.33
C GLY A 219 12.54 44.12 -9.69
N GLY A 220 12.75 44.31 -10.99
CA GLY A 220 13.47 45.45 -11.58
C GLY A 220 14.75 45.08 -12.31
N GLU A 221 14.70 45.21 -13.62
CA GLU A 221 15.87 45.40 -14.50
C GLU A 221 16.77 46.49 -13.92
N ASP A 222 18.10 46.28 -14.05
CA ASP A 222 19.15 47.24 -13.69
C ASP A 222 19.52 47.41 -12.21
N LYS A 223 20.03 46.35 -11.56
CA LYS A 223 21.07 46.52 -10.54
C LYS A 223 22.17 45.49 -10.74
N GLN A 224 23.43 45.98 -10.83
CA GLN A 224 24.63 45.16 -10.73
C GLN A 224 24.51 44.20 -9.54
N PRO A 225 25.01 42.96 -9.63
CA PRO A 225 24.91 42.00 -8.55
C PRO A 225 25.72 42.49 -7.33
N ALA A 226 25.07 43.24 -6.47
CA ALA A 226 25.47 43.30 -5.07
C ALA A 226 25.40 41.88 -4.55
N GLU A 227 26.42 41.44 -3.79
CA GLU A 227 26.60 40.09 -3.24
C GLU A 227 25.30 39.30 -3.12
N ALA A 228 25.16 38.27 -3.96
CA ALA A 228 23.91 37.51 -4.05
C ALA A 228 23.53 37.01 -2.64
N GLU A 229 22.37 37.45 -2.10
CA GLU A 229 21.85 36.87 -0.87
C GLU A 229 21.50 35.41 -1.16
N TRP A 230 22.00 34.51 -0.32
CA TRP A 230 21.78 33.10 -0.40
C TRP A 230 20.63 32.69 0.51
N GLU A 231 19.77 31.79 0.07
CA GLU A 231 18.73 31.18 0.88
C GLU A 231 18.85 29.65 0.88
N THR A 232 18.63 29.03 2.04
CA THR A 232 18.56 27.57 2.14
C THR A 232 17.23 27.08 1.58
N VAL A 233 17.27 26.17 0.60
CA VAL A 233 16.10 25.72 -0.15
C VAL A 233 15.63 24.34 0.24
N ASN A 234 16.40 23.59 1.02
CA ASN A 234 16.05 22.28 1.57
C ASN A 234 15.85 22.36 3.09
N ARG A 235 15.21 21.33 3.65
CA ARG A 235 15.00 21.23 5.11
C ARG A 235 16.28 20.89 5.89
N ALA A 236 17.30 20.37 5.24
CA ALA A 236 18.58 19.94 5.80
C ALA A 236 18.49 19.00 7.00
N SER A 237 17.34 18.40 7.24
CA SER A 237 17.09 17.43 8.31
C SER A 237 15.99 16.46 7.92
N ALA A 238 16.16 15.21 8.28
CA ALA A 238 15.15 14.18 8.11
C ALA A 238 14.46 13.95 9.47
N LEU A 239 13.18 14.29 9.57
CA LEU A 239 12.42 14.16 10.83
C LEU A 239 12.53 12.75 11.41
N TRP A 240 12.47 11.73 10.57
CA TRP A 240 12.52 10.33 10.99
C TRP A 240 13.87 9.87 11.55
N THR A 241 14.93 10.66 11.37
CA THR A 241 16.25 10.36 11.96
C THR A 241 16.43 10.95 13.35
N ARG A 242 15.55 11.87 13.77
CA ARG A 242 15.62 12.52 15.07
C ARG A 242 15.11 11.60 16.19
N PRO A 243 15.67 11.65 17.40
CA PRO A 243 15.15 10.94 18.55
C PRO A 243 13.67 11.28 18.80
N ARG A 244 12.85 10.27 19.09
CA ARG A 244 11.42 10.48 19.38
C ARG A 244 11.16 11.40 20.56
N THR A 245 12.09 11.43 21.51
CA THR A 245 12.02 12.28 22.72
C THR A 245 12.13 13.78 22.43
N GLU A 246 12.64 14.13 21.24
CA GLU A 246 12.78 15.50 20.78
C GLU A 246 11.64 15.97 19.87
N LEU A 247 10.75 15.03 19.46
CA LEU A 247 9.68 15.30 18.52
C LEU A 247 8.35 15.43 19.26
N LYS A 248 7.56 16.42 18.87
CA LYS A 248 6.19 16.62 19.34
C LYS A 248 5.18 16.11 18.31
N ASP A 249 3.95 15.97 18.71
CA ASP A 249 2.85 15.53 17.83
C ASP A 249 2.66 16.48 16.64
N GLU A 250 2.84 17.78 16.85
CA GLU A 250 2.79 18.80 15.80
C GLU A 250 3.83 18.57 14.71
N ASP A 251 5.06 18.18 15.09
CA ASP A 251 6.13 17.88 14.12
C ASP A 251 5.73 16.71 13.20
N TYR A 252 5.14 15.66 13.77
CA TYR A 252 4.64 14.50 13.01
C TYR A 252 3.47 14.86 12.10
N GLN A 253 2.54 15.70 12.57
CA GLN A 253 1.37 16.13 11.80
C GLN A 253 1.76 17.03 10.62
N GLU A 254 2.66 17.99 10.83
CA GLU A 254 3.16 18.84 9.74
C GLU A 254 3.94 18.03 8.70
N PHE A 255 4.76 17.09 9.16
CA PHE A 255 5.49 16.20 8.25
C PHE A 255 4.54 15.33 7.43
N TYR A 256 3.47 14.80 8.06
CA TYR A 256 2.45 14.03 7.35
C TYR A 256 1.80 14.84 6.22
N LYS A 257 1.38 16.08 6.49
CA LYS A 257 0.77 16.96 5.48
C LYS A 257 1.68 17.15 4.26
N HIS A 258 2.97 17.26 4.52
CA HIS A 258 3.96 17.38 3.45
C HIS A 258 4.13 16.07 2.65
N VAL A 259 4.29 14.92 3.33
CA VAL A 259 4.56 13.62 2.69
C VAL A 259 3.31 13.04 2.02
N GLY A 260 2.16 13.20 2.68
CA GLY A 260 0.86 12.69 2.22
C GLY A 260 0.16 13.58 1.20
N HIS A 261 0.65 14.82 1.00
CA HIS A 261 -0.05 15.87 0.24
C HIS A 261 -1.49 16.07 0.74
N ASP A 262 -1.65 16.03 2.05
CA ASP A 262 -2.93 16.14 2.74
C ASP A 262 -2.97 17.45 3.55
N PHE A 263 -4.18 17.97 3.78
CA PHE A 263 -4.38 19.18 4.58
C PHE A 263 -4.85 18.87 6.00
N GLU A 264 -5.33 17.64 6.23
CA GLU A 264 -5.81 17.19 7.53
C GLU A 264 -4.69 16.52 8.35
N ASN A 265 -4.88 16.40 9.65
CA ASN A 265 -3.97 15.64 10.49
C ASN A 265 -4.21 14.14 10.32
N PRO A 266 -3.19 13.27 10.46
CA PRO A 266 -3.38 11.83 10.42
C PRO A 266 -4.15 11.35 11.66
N LEU A 267 -4.85 10.22 11.54
CA LEU A 267 -5.52 9.57 12.68
C LEU A 267 -4.51 9.07 13.71
N THR A 268 -3.43 8.47 13.23
CA THR A 268 -2.36 7.93 14.06
C THR A 268 -1.09 7.73 13.23
N TRP A 269 0.04 7.55 13.91
CA TRP A 269 1.32 7.28 13.27
C TRP A 269 2.19 6.34 14.09
N SER A 270 3.20 5.78 13.43
CA SER A 270 4.20 4.92 14.07
C SER A 270 5.60 5.28 13.54
N HIS A 271 6.46 5.73 14.43
CA HIS A 271 7.85 6.04 14.15
C HIS A 271 8.74 4.95 14.75
N ASN A 272 9.51 4.24 13.92
CA ASN A 272 10.30 3.09 14.34
C ASN A 272 11.69 3.15 13.73
N LYS A 273 12.69 2.91 14.56
CA LYS A 273 14.07 2.64 14.16
C LYS A 273 14.36 1.17 14.43
N VAL A 274 14.81 0.47 13.42
CA VAL A 274 15.21 -0.94 13.49
C VAL A 274 16.72 -1.00 13.33
N GLU A 275 17.38 -1.65 14.29
CA GLU A 275 18.82 -1.84 14.33
C GLU A 275 19.10 -3.35 14.48
N GLY A 276 20.07 -3.87 13.74
CA GLY A 276 20.45 -5.29 13.82
C GLY A 276 21.00 -5.84 12.51
N LYS A 277 20.40 -6.92 11.99
CA LYS A 277 20.77 -7.47 10.68
C LYS A 277 20.34 -6.58 9.51
N LEU A 278 19.29 -5.79 9.73
CA LEU A 278 18.79 -4.78 8.81
C LEU A 278 18.63 -3.49 9.59
N GLU A 279 19.15 -2.40 9.03
CA GLU A 279 19.03 -1.07 9.60
C GLU A 279 18.13 -0.21 8.72
N TYR A 280 16.99 0.17 9.28
CA TYR A 280 16.08 1.11 8.62
C TYR A 280 15.24 1.87 9.63
N THR A 281 14.79 3.04 9.23
CA THR A 281 13.80 3.82 9.95
C THR A 281 12.52 3.87 9.15
N SER A 282 11.37 3.71 9.80
CA SER A 282 10.06 3.88 9.18
C SER A 282 9.21 4.85 9.97
N LEU A 283 8.53 5.73 9.25
CA LEU A 283 7.53 6.64 9.79
C LEU A 283 6.25 6.46 8.97
N LEU A 284 5.27 5.78 9.58
CA LEU A 284 4.04 5.33 8.93
C LEU A 284 2.86 6.09 9.49
N TYR A 285 1.91 6.46 8.63
CA TYR A 285 0.73 7.24 8.98
C TYR A 285 -0.54 6.58 8.46
N VAL A 286 -1.61 6.68 9.24
CA VAL A 286 -2.98 6.41 8.81
C VAL A 286 -3.66 7.75 8.52
N PRO A 287 -4.09 8.02 7.28
CA PRO A 287 -4.84 9.22 6.93
C PRO A 287 -6.15 9.34 7.71
N ALA A 288 -6.65 10.57 7.89
CA ALA A 288 -7.95 10.79 8.50
C ALA A 288 -9.11 10.39 7.58
N ARG A 289 -8.93 10.52 6.27
CA ARG A 289 -9.94 10.22 5.25
C ARG A 289 -9.35 9.39 4.11
N ALA A 290 -10.22 8.60 3.49
CA ALA A 290 -9.86 7.88 2.28
C ALA A 290 -9.66 8.88 1.12
N PRO A 291 -8.54 8.79 0.39
CA PRO A 291 -8.39 9.55 -0.85
C PRO A 291 -9.42 9.06 -1.88
N PHE A 292 -9.88 9.99 -2.74
CA PHE A 292 -10.93 9.69 -3.74
C PHE A 292 -10.53 8.59 -4.74
N ASP A 293 -9.25 8.37 -4.91
CA ASP A 293 -8.65 7.41 -5.83
C ASP A 293 -8.24 6.08 -5.15
N LEU A 294 -8.59 5.86 -3.88
CA LEU A 294 -8.20 4.67 -3.11
C LEU A 294 -8.47 3.34 -3.83
N TYR A 295 -9.55 3.29 -4.60
CA TYR A 295 -9.97 2.09 -5.34
C TYR A 295 -9.54 2.09 -6.81
N GLN A 296 -8.87 3.15 -7.28
CA GLN A 296 -8.36 3.20 -8.65
C GLN A 296 -7.08 2.37 -8.77
N ARG A 297 -6.97 1.63 -9.88
CA ARG A 297 -5.82 0.74 -10.11
C ARG A 297 -4.50 1.50 -10.25
N GLU A 298 -4.55 2.70 -10.81
CA GLU A 298 -3.39 3.56 -11.12
C GLU A 298 -3.09 4.59 -10.02
N ALA A 299 -3.86 4.58 -8.92
CA ALA A 299 -3.62 5.50 -7.81
C ALA A 299 -2.22 5.33 -7.21
N PRO A 300 -1.57 6.41 -6.79
CA PRO A 300 -0.28 6.35 -6.11
C PRO A 300 -0.36 5.47 -4.86
N LYS A 301 0.41 4.39 -4.84
CA LYS A 301 0.42 3.39 -3.77
C LYS A 301 1.82 3.28 -3.19
N GLY A 302 1.89 2.91 -1.91
CA GLY A 302 3.15 2.64 -1.24
C GLY A 302 3.74 3.82 -0.49
N LEU A 303 4.95 3.62 -0.03
CA LEU A 303 5.69 4.53 0.82
C LEU A 303 6.73 5.29 -0.01
N LYS A 304 7.15 6.46 0.48
CA LYS A 304 8.33 7.13 -0.05
C LYS A 304 9.56 6.39 0.45
N LEU A 305 10.40 5.93 -0.48
CA LEU A 305 11.65 5.26 -0.14
C LEU A 305 12.81 6.23 -0.20
N TYR A 306 13.59 6.19 0.88
CA TYR A 306 14.90 6.82 0.99
C TYR A 306 15.96 5.75 1.24
N VAL A 307 17.15 5.99 0.78
CA VAL A 307 18.36 5.26 1.15
C VAL A 307 19.38 6.29 1.61
N GLN A 308 19.77 6.19 2.89
CA GLN A 308 20.68 7.14 3.52
C GLN A 308 20.24 8.61 3.32
N ARG A 309 18.93 8.88 3.53
CA ARG A 309 18.26 10.19 3.39
C ARG A 309 18.15 10.74 1.97
N VAL A 310 18.61 9.99 0.96
CA VAL A 310 18.42 10.34 -0.45
C VAL A 310 17.15 9.71 -0.96
N PHE A 311 16.29 10.51 -1.58
CA PHE A 311 15.05 10.05 -2.17
C PHE A 311 15.31 9.11 -3.36
N ILE A 312 14.68 7.95 -3.32
CA ILE A 312 14.79 6.92 -4.35
C ILE A 312 13.52 6.87 -5.21
N MET A 313 12.36 6.71 -4.56
CA MET A 313 11.07 6.63 -5.27
C MET A 313 9.90 7.03 -4.37
N ASP A 314 8.82 7.46 -5.02
CA ASP A 314 7.62 7.98 -4.35
C ASP A 314 6.57 6.89 -4.08
N GLN A 315 6.64 5.77 -4.76
CA GLN A 315 5.63 4.72 -4.73
C GLN A 315 6.31 3.35 -4.60
N ALA A 316 6.88 3.10 -3.42
CA ALA A 316 7.50 1.83 -3.10
C ALA A 316 6.41 0.82 -2.64
N ASP A 317 5.61 0.33 -3.59
CA ASP A 317 4.51 -0.61 -3.37
C ASP A 317 4.97 -2.00 -2.91
N GLN A 318 6.26 -2.31 -3.07
CA GLN A 318 6.86 -3.57 -2.63
C GLN A 318 6.86 -3.72 -1.10
N PHE A 319 6.79 -2.64 -0.34
CA PHE A 319 6.94 -2.66 1.13
C PHE A 319 5.66 -2.91 1.92
N LEU A 320 4.50 -2.82 1.29
CA LEU A 320 3.21 -3.11 1.93
C LEU A 320 2.30 -3.91 1.00
N PRO A 321 1.47 -4.82 1.53
CA PRO A 321 0.44 -5.49 0.75
C PRO A 321 -0.67 -4.52 0.32
N LEU A 322 -1.43 -4.89 -0.72
CA LEU A 322 -2.44 -4.00 -1.31
C LEU A 322 -3.56 -3.62 -0.35
N TYR A 323 -3.95 -4.48 0.56
CA TYR A 323 -4.96 -4.17 1.57
C TYR A 323 -4.53 -3.09 2.59
N LEU A 324 -3.24 -2.70 2.58
CA LEU A 324 -2.69 -1.59 3.37
C LEU A 324 -2.30 -0.37 2.51
N ARG A 325 -2.78 -0.28 1.26
CA ARG A 325 -2.44 0.80 0.31
C ARG A 325 -2.81 2.21 0.76
N PHE A 326 -3.64 2.34 1.78
CA PHE A 326 -3.98 3.63 2.39
C PHE A 326 -2.88 4.19 3.30
N ILE A 327 -1.91 3.38 3.70
CA ILE A 327 -0.80 3.82 4.54
C ILE A 327 0.10 4.78 3.75
N LYS A 328 0.41 5.91 4.36
CA LYS A 328 1.36 6.91 3.86
C LYS A 328 2.58 6.95 4.77
N GLY A 329 3.67 7.51 4.27
CA GLY A 329 4.87 7.67 5.08
C GLY A 329 6.17 7.42 4.33
N VAL A 330 7.22 7.23 5.12
CA VAL A 330 8.58 7.06 4.60
C VAL A 330 9.24 5.81 5.19
N VAL A 331 10.09 5.21 4.38
CA VAL A 331 11.06 4.19 4.81
C VAL A 331 12.44 4.67 4.35
N ASP A 332 13.39 4.69 5.28
CA ASP A 332 14.79 5.04 5.00
C ASP A 332 15.68 3.88 5.45
N SER A 333 16.36 3.25 4.52
CA SER A 333 17.20 2.08 4.77
C SER A 333 18.67 2.39 4.53
N ASN A 334 19.53 1.84 5.41
CA ASN A 334 20.98 1.90 5.23
C ASN A 334 21.51 0.68 4.44
N ASP A 335 20.77 -0.45 4.45
CA ASP A 335 21.22 -1.75 3.96
C ASP A 335 20.57 -2.19 2.65
N LEU A 336 19.62 -1.40 2.11
CA LEU A 336 18.94 -1.78 0.89
C LEU A 336 19.89 -1.67 -0.30
N SER A 337 20.11 -2.80 -0.98
CA SER A 337 20.92 -2.85 -2.19
C SER A 337 20.17 -2.20 -3.35
N LEU A 338 20.75 -1.16 -3.92
CA LEU A 338 20.25 -0.50 -5.12
C LEU A 338 21.07 -0.95 -6.33
N ASN A 339 20.45 -0.94 -7.50
CA ASN A 339 21.19 -1.05 -8.75
C ASN A 339 21.96 0.25 -9.05
N VAL A 340 22.69 0.28 -10.14
CA VAL A 340 23.52 1.44 -10.56
C VAL A 340 22.67 2.71 -10.79
N SER A 341 21.41 2.56 -11.25
CA SER A 341 20.46 3.67 -11.45
C SER A 341 19.73 4.08 -10.15
N ARG A 342 20.07 3.47 -9.02
CA ARG A 342 19.39 3.60 -7.73
C ARG A 342 17.91 3.19 -7.76
N GLU A 343 17.57 2.25 -8.61
CA GLU A 343 16.29 1.56 -8.57
C GLU A 343 16.38 0.31 -7.69
N ILE A 344 15.26 -0.12 -7.13
CA ILE A 344 15.21 -1.32 -6.29
C ILE A 344 15.41 -2.56 -7.17
N LEU A 345 16.22 -3.49 -6.71
CA LEU A 345 16.31 -4.83 -7.31
C LEU A 345 14.98 -5.57 -7.12
N GLN A 346 14.37 -6.04 -8.20
CA GLN A 346 13.03 -6.64 -8.21
C GLN A 346 12.88 -7.87 -7.31
N LYS A 347 13.97 -8.53 -6.91
CA LYS A 347 13.97 -9.71 -6.02
C LYS A 347 15.11 -9.57 -5.02
N ASP A 348 14.84 -8.91 -3.90
CA ASP A 348 15.77 -8.80 -2.79
C ASP A 348 15.11 -9.36 -1.51
N PRO A 349 15.69 -10.40 -0.88
CA PRO A 349 15.19 -10.96 0.39
C PRO A 349 15.07 -9.91 1.52
N VAL A 350 15.82 -8.82 1.44
CA VAL A 350 15.75 -7.70 2.36
C VAL A 350 14.39 -7.02 2.26
N ILE A 351 13.88 -6.82 1.04
CA ILE A 351 12.56 -6.21 0.79
C ILE A 351 11.45 -7.07 1.40
N ASP A 352 11.48 -8.39 1.19
CA ASP A 352 10.47 -9.30 1.75
C ASP A 352 10.47 -9.28 3.28
N SER A 353 11.65 -9.23 3.89
CA SER A 353 11.82 -9.11 5.34
C SER A 353 11.28 -7.78 5.86
N MET A 354 11.59 -6.66 5.18
CA MET A 354 11.07 -5.34 5.53
C MET A 354 9.55 -5.27 5.35
N LYS A 355 9.00 -5.82 4.26
CA LYS A 355 7.56 -5.91 4.01
C LYS A 355 6.83 -6.60 5.16
N SER A 356 7.33 -7.77 5.58
CA SER A 356 6.74 -8.52 6.69
C SER A 356 6.78 -7.71 8.00
N ALA A 357 7.90 -7.07 8.30
CA ALA A 357 8.06 -6.25 9.50
C ALA A 357 7.17 -4.99 9.48
N LEU A 358 7.08 -4.30 8.35
CA LEU A 358 6.24 -3.11 8.18
C LEU A 358 4.76 -3.46 8.25
N THR A 359 4.33 -4.55 7.59
CA THR A 359 2.96 -5.07 7.67
C THR A 359 2.57 -5.34 9.12
N LYS A 360 3.38 -6.09 9.85
CA LYS A 360 3.15 -6.34 11.28
C LYS A 360 3.02 -5.04 12.06
N ARG A 361 3.89 -4.07 11.78
CA ARG A 361 3.89 -2.78 12.48
C ARG A 361 2.61 -1.98 12.24
N VAL A 362 2.10 -1.99 11.00
CA VAL A 362 0.82 -1.35 10.68
C VAL A 362 -0.33 -2.03 11.42
N LEU A 363 -0.38 -3.37 11.40
CA LEU A 363 -1.42 -4.12 12.10
C LEU A 363 -1.38 -3.89 13.61
N ASP A 364 -0.18 -3.84 14.22
CA ASP A 364 -0.01 -3.50 15.65
C ASP A 364 -0.50 -2.07 15.96
N MET A 365 -0.23 -1.11 15.05
CA MET A 365 -0.70 0.27 15.18
C MET A 365 -2.22 0.36 15.12
N LEU A 366 -2.87 -0.35 14.20
CA LEU A 366 -4.33 -0.41 14.09
C LEU A 366 -4.96 -1.10 15.30
N GLU A 367 -4.37 -2.18 15.78
CA GLU A 367 -4.82 -2.88 17.00
C GLU A 367 -4.74 -1.97 18.22
N LYS A 368 -3.64 -1.24 18.37
CA LYS A 368 -3.50 -0.25 19.45
C LYS A 368 -4.56 0.84 19.32
N LEU A 369 -4.79 1.38 18.13
CA LEU A 369 -5.82 2.40 17.88
C LEU A 369 -7.20 1.87 18.26
N ALA A 370 -7.55 0.65 17.87
CA ALA A 370 -8.83 0.02 18.17
C ALA A 370 -9.07 -0.15 19.69
N LYS A 371 -7.99 -0.43 20.47
CA LYS A 371 -8.08 -0.62 21.91
C LYS A 371 -8.05 0.69 22.70
N SER A 372 -7.22 1.65 22.29
CA SER A 372 -6.99 2.88 23.06
C SER A 372 -7.89 4.04 22.66
N GLU A 373 -8.35 4.10 21.41
CA GLU A 373 -9.11 5.21 20.83
C GLU A 373 -10.23 4.68 19.93
N PRO A 374 -11.25 3.99 20.50
CA PRO A 374 -12.28 3.29 19.72
C PRO A 374 -13.07 4.21 18.78
N GLU A 375 -13.31 5.47 19.14
CA GLU A 375 -14.00 6.45 18.28
C GLU A 375 -13.18 6.78 17.03
N LYS A 376 -11.87 6.98 17.18
CA LYS A 376 -10.99 7.18 16.03
C LYS A 376 -10.88 5.91 15.18
N TYR A 377 -10.90 4.74 15.81
CA TYR A 377 -10.94 3.48 15.08
C TYR A 377 -12.23 3.32 14.28
N GLN A 378 -13.36 3.75 14.82
CA GLN A 378 -14.63 3.73 14.10
C GLN A 378 -14.60 4.68 12.89
N SER A 379 -13.98 5.86 13.02
CA SER A 379 -13.73 6.76 11.89
C SER A 379 -12.84 6.11 10.84
N PHE A 380 -11.74 5.49 11.27
CA PHE A 380 -10.86 4.70 10.40
C PHE A 380 -11.64 3.62 9.65
N TRP A 381 -12.47 2.86 10.37
CA TRP A 381 -13.27 1.77 9.79
C TRP A 381 -14.21 2.27 8.70
N GLY A 382 -14.87 3.39 8.91
CA GLY A 382 -15.78 4.00 7.92
C GLY A 382 -15.10 4.37 6.60
N HIS A 383 -13.79 4.68 6.64
CA HIS A 383 -13.02 5.08 5.45
C HIS A 383 -12.24 3.92 4.80
N PHE A 384 -11.73 2.98 5.60
CA PHE A 384 -10.77 1.97 5.14
C PHE A 384 -11.21 0.53 5.40
N GLY A 385 -12.35 0.32 6.05
CA GLY A 385 -12.82 -1.02 6.42
C GLY A 385 -12.96 -1.96 5.25
N GLN A 386 -13.51 -1.50 4.12
CA GLN A 386 -13.67 -2.32 2.91
C GLN A 386 -12.31 -2.75 2.32
N VAL A 387 -11.31 -1.87 2.36
CA VAL A 387 -9.95 -2.20 1.90
C VAL A 387 -9.30 -3.21 2.84
N LEU A 388 -9.48 -3.04 4.16
CA LEU A 388 -8.93 -3.96 5.15
C LEU A 388 -9.54 -5.37 5.03
N LYS A 389 -10.80 -5.49 4.59
CA LYS A 389 -11.48 -6.76 4.30
C LYS A 389 -10.83 -7.57 3.16
N GLU A 390 -9.99 -6.97 2.33
CA GLU A 390 -9.19 -7.67 1.32
C GLU A 390 -8.09 -8.53 1.96
N GLY A 391 -7.63 -8.13 3.16
CA GLY A 391 -6.47 -8.71 3.82
C GLY A 391 -6.52 -10.21 4.10
N PRO A 392 -7.62 -10.81 4.60
CA PRO A 392 -7.70 -12.24 4.87
C PRO A 392 -7.43 -13.14 3.66
N ALA A 393 -7.68 -12.67 2.45
CA ALA A 393 -7.38 -13.39 1.21
C ALA A 393 -5.95 -13.17 0.71
N GLU A 394 -5.36 -12.00 0.98
CA GLU A 394 -4.03 -11.63 0.49
C GLU A 394 -2.90 -12.06 1.45
N ASP A 395 -3.16 -12.07 2.75
CA ASP A 395 -2.15 -12.26 3.80
C ASP A 395 -2.56 -13.36 4.78
N PHE A 396 -2.30 -14.59 4.38
CA PHE A 396 -2.60 -15.78 5.20
C PHE A 396 -1.85 -15.80 6.52
N ALA A 397 -0.62 -15.26 6.55
CA ALA A 397 0.21 -15.25 7.75
C ALA A 397 -0.36 -14.37 8.87
N ASN A 398 -1.06 -13.31 8.51
CA ASN A 398 -1.66 -12.34 9.44
C ASN A 398 -3.19 -12.43 9.49
N ARG A 399 -3.82 -13.45 8.86
CA ARG A 399 -5.28 -13.56 8.72
C ARG A 399 -6.02 -13.40 10.03
N GLU A 400 -5.63 -14.10 11.06
CA GLU A 400 -6.30 -14.02 12.38
C GLU A 400 -6.20 -12.62 12.99
N LYS A 401 -5.02 -12.00 12.89
CA LYS A 401 -4.81 -10.63 13.36
C LYS A 401 -5.65 -9.63 12.59
N ILE A 402 -5.72 -9.77 11.27
CA ILE A 402 -6.58 -8.94 10.41
C ILE A 402 -8.05 -9.13 10.79
N ALA A 403 -8.49 -10.39 10.96
CA ALA A 403 -9.85 -10.72 11.36
C ALA A 403 -10.26 -10.04 12.68
N GLY A 404 -9.37 -9.97 13.66
CA GLY A 404 -9.58 -9.24 14.92
C GLY A 404 -9.79 -7.72 14.75
N LEU A 405 -9.30 -7.16 13.63
CA LEU A 405 -9.47 -5.74 13.29
C LEU A 405 -10.77 -5.45 12.54
N LEU A 406 -11.44 -6.45 11.97
CA LEU A 406 -12.67 -6.24 11.20
C LEU A 406 -13.83 -5.82 12.11
N ARG A 407 -14.76 -5.08 11.54
CA ARG A 407 -16.00 -4.66 12.18
C ARG A 407 -17.19 -4.98 11.29
N PHE A 408 -18.28 -5.37 11.91
CA PHE A 408 -19.50 -5.80 11.23
C PHE A 408 -20.71 -5.16 11.90
N ALA A 409 -21.79 -5.01 11.14
CA ALA A 409 -23.11 -4.84 11.71
C ALA A 409 -23.62 -6.19 12.24
N SER A 410 -24.52 -6.18 13.20
CA SER A 410 -25.12 -7.42 13.75
C SER A 410 -26.55 -7.22 14.21
N THR A 411 -27.25 -8.33 14.43
CA THR A 411 -28.60 -8.32 15.01
C THR A 411 -28.63 -7.82 16.44
N HIS A 412 -27.48 -7.72 17.13
CA HIS A 412 -27.37 -7.22 18.50
C HIS A 412 -27.69 -5.74 18.60
N ASN A 413 -27.13 -4.92 17.72
CA ASN A 413 -27.33 -3.46 17.76
C ASN A 413 -28.64 -3.02 17.07
N GLY A 414 -29.11 -3.78 16.10
CA GLY A 414 -30.34 -3.50 15.37
C GLY A 414 -30.27 -2.37 14.35
N ASP A 415 -29.10 -1.73 14.20
CA ASP A 415 -28.80 -0.70 13.20
C ASP A 415 -27.74 -1.19 12.21
N ASP A 416 -27.39 -0.35 11.24
CA ASP A 416 -26.40 -0.65 10.17
C ASP A 416 -24.95 -0.31 10.55
N ALA A 417 -24.71 0.11 11.79
CA ALA A 417 -23.39 0.50 12.27
C ALA A 417 -22.44 -0.72 12.30
N GLN A 418 -21.39 -0.68 11.51
CA GLN A 418 -20.33 -1.69 11.54
C GLN A 418 -19.36 -1.41 12.69
N ASN A 419 -19.76 -1.76 13.91
CA ASN A 419 -19.00 -1.50 15.13
C ASN A 419 -18.73 -2.76 15.98
N VAL A 420 -19.24 -3.92 15.57
CA VAL A 420 -19.06 -5.18 16.28
C VAL A 420 -17.77 -5.86 15.81
N SER A 421 -16.84 -6.11 16.75
CA SER A 421 -15.68 -6.96 16.50
C SER A 421 -16.03 -8.44 16.65
N LEU A 422 -15.22 -9.33 16.05
CA LEU A 422 -15.39 -10.78 16.23
C LEU A 422 -15.18 -11.20 17.70
N ALA A 423 -14.28 -10.53 18.42
CA ALA A 423 -14.08 -10.76 19.85
C ALA A 423 -15.31 -10.40 20.68
N ASP A 424 -15.97 -9.26 20.38
CA ASP A 424 -17.22 -8.85 21.05
C ASP A 424 -18.35 -9.84 20.76
N TYR A 425 -18.46 -10.31 19.51
CA TYR A 425 -19.42 -11.35 19.14
C TYR A 425 -19.20 -12.63 19.96
N ILE A 426 -17.96 -13.13 20.00
CA ILE A 426 -17.61 -14.34 20.77
C ILE A 426 -17.90 -14.15 22.24
N GLY A 427 -17.62 -12.98 22.80
CA GLY A 427 -17.92 -12.65 24.20
C GLY A 427 -19.42 -12.69 24.55
N ARG A 428 -20.31 -12.56 23.56
CA ARG A 428 -21.77 -12.62 23.70
C ARG A 428 -22.40 -13.94 23.28
N MET A 429 -21.59 -14.90 22.79
CA MET A 429 -22.10 -16.22 22.35
C MET A 429 -22.85 -16.91 23.48
N LYS A 430 -23.93 -17.60 23.12
CA LYS A 430 -24.74 -18.39 24.05
C LYS A 430 -24.01 -19.63 24.53
N GLY A 431 -24.35 -20.11 25.72
CA GLY A 431 -23.85 -21.40 26.20
C GLY A 431 -24.21 -22.53 25.21
N GLY A 432 -23.18 -23.27 24.77
CA GLY A 432 -23.32 -24.32 23.76
C GLY A 432 -23.17 -23.86 22.31
N GLN A 433 -23.10 -22.55 22.03
CA GLN A 433 -22.80 -22.04 20.69
C GLN A 433 -21.33 -22.27 20.37
N ASP A 434 -21.04 -22.86 19.22
CA ASP A 434 -19.70 -23.18 18.74
C ASP A 434 -19.36 -22.56 17.38
N LYS A 435 -20.31 -21.85 16.77
CA LYS A 435 -20.24 -21.27 15.42
C LYS A 435 -20.49 -19.76 15.47
N ILE A 436 -19.86 -19.02 14.56
CA ILE A 436 -20.15 -17.61 14.27
C ILE A 436 -21.13 -17.56 13.11
N TYR A 437 -22.33 -17.05 13.35
CA TYR A 437 -23.37 -16.98 12.34
C TYR A 437 -23.33 -15.65 11.60
N TYR A 438 -23.50 -15.68 10.28
CA TYR A 438 -23.57 -14.48 9.46
C TYR A 438 -24.61 -14.62 8.34
N LEU A 439 -25.08 -13.48 7.84
CA LEU A 439 -25.96 -13.37 6.69
C LEU A 439 -25.42 -12.29 5.76
N THR A 440 -25.27 -12.61 4.47
CA THR A 440 -24.89 -11.66 3.43
C THR A 440 -26.12 -11.11 2.70
N GLY A 441 -26.06 -9.87 2.23
CA GLY A 441 -27.10 -9.28 1.41
C GLY A 441 -26.74 -7.89 0.87
N GLU A 442 -27.62 -7.31 0.04
CA GLU A 442 -27.33 -6.05 -0.65
C GLU A 442 -27.43 -4.80 0.24
N SER A 443 -28.29 -4.86 1.25
CA SER A 443 -28.48 -3.77 2.17
C SER A 443 -28.88 -4.25 3.55
N HIS A 444 -28.56 -3.47 4.57
CA HIS A 444 -28.97 -3.76 5.94
C HIS A 444 -30.50 -3.84 6.08
N ALA A 445 -31.25 -2.95 5.42
CA ALA A 445 -32.71 -2.94 5.46
C ALA A 445 -33.33 -4.26 4.98
N GLN A 446 -32.73 -4.87 3.95
CA GLN A 446 -33.15 -6.17 3.41
C GLN A 446 -32.84 -7.30 4.39
N ILE A 447 -31.58 -7.44 4.81
CA ILE A 447 -31.15 -8.63 5.58
C ILE A 447 -31.60 -8.59 7.02
N LYS A 448 -31.78 -7.42 7.62
CA LYS A 448 -32.23 -7.32 9.01
C LYS A 448 -33.63 -7.89 9.24
N ASN A 449 -34.48 -7.92 8.23
CA ASN A 449 -35.82 -8.46 8.29
C ASN A 449 -35.95 -9.84 7.60
N SER A 450 -34.83 -10.43 7.22
CA SER A 450 -34.80 -11.71 6.52
C SER A 450 -35.42 -12.84 7.36
N PRO A 451 -36.25 -13.69 6.77
CA PRO A 451 -36.78 -14.90 7.43
C PRO A 451 -35.68 -15.87 7.89
N HIS A 452 -34.48 -15.83 7.29
CA HIS A 452 -33.33 -16.63 7.75
C HIS A 452 -32.92 -16.32 9.20
N LEU A 453 -33.32 -15.18 9.76
CA LEU A 453 -32.99 -14.75 11.11
C LEU A 453 -34.03 -15.16 12.17
N GLU A 454 -35.16 -15.72 11.78
CA GLU A 454 -36.29 -15.96 12.69
C GLU A 454 -35.93 -16.87 13.88
N VAL A 455 -35.35 -18.04 13.61
CA VAL A 455 -34.92 -18.97 14.66
C VAL A 455 -33.85 -18.37 15.58
N PHE A 456 -32.93 -17.58 15.00
CA PHE A 456 -31.87 -16.93 15.77
C PHE A 456 -32.43 -15.87 16.72
N ARG A 457 -33.41 -15.08 16.25
CA ARG A 457 -34.14 -14.12 17.12
C ARG A 457 -34.87 -14.83 18.23
N LYS A 458 -35.60 -15.90 17.92
CA LYS A 458 -36.34 -16.70 18.90
C LYS A 458 -35.41 -17.27 19.97
N LYS A 459 -34.23 -17.74 19.59
CA LYS A 459 -33.22 -18.30 20.50
C LYS A 459 -32.32 -17.22 21.12
N GLY A 460 -32.44 -15.97 20.71
CA GLY A 460 -31.60 -14.85 21.17
C GLY A 460 -30.12 -15.03 20.79
N VAL A 461 -29.84 -15.63 19.63
CA VAL A 461 -28.50 -15.82 19.09
C VAL A 461 -28.19 -14.67 18.14
N GLU A 462 -27.02 -14.06 18.32
CA GLU A 462 -26.53 -12.99 17.47
C GLU A 462 -26.11 -13.50 16.10
N VAL A 463 -26.40 -12.72 15.04
CA VAL A 463 -25.99 -12.99 13.66
C VAL A 463 -25.32 -11.74 13.10
N LEU A 464 -24.14 -11.87 12.50
CA LEU A 464 -23.46 -10.80 11.78
C LEU A 464 -24.18 -10.48 10.48
N LEU A 465 -24.32 -9.18 10.17
CA LEU A 465 -25.01 -8.69 8.97
C LEU A 465 -23.99 -8.07 8.03
N LEU A 466 -23.73 -8.74 6.92
CA LEU A 466 -22.67 -8.44 5.98
C LEU A 466 -23.27 -7.86 4.70
N THR A 467 -22.99 -6.57 4.42
CA THR A 467 -23.60 -5.83 3.31
C THR A 467 -22.62 -5.19 2.35
N ASP A 468 -21.32 -5.27 2.62
CA ASP A 468 -20.31 -4.79 1.68
C ASP A 468 -20.16 -5.77 0.51
N ARG A 469 -19.92 -5.24 -0.68
CA ARG A 469 -19.74 -6.07 -1.89
C ARG A 469 -18.64 -7.11 -1.78
N ILE A 470 -17.64 -6.84 -0.92
CA ILE A 470 -16.50 -7.73 -0.71
C ILE A 470 -16.80 -8.85 0.27
N ASP A 471 -17.91 -8.79 1.01
CA ASP A 471 -18.13 -9.68 2.15
C ASP A 471 -18.30 -11.15 1.75
N GLU A 472 -19.00 -11.48 0.65
CA GLU A 472 -19.07 -12.86 0.17
C GLU A 472 -17.70 -13.43 -0.21
N TRP A 473 -16.86 -12.58 -0.84
CA TRP A 473 -15.49 -12.95 -1.16
C TRP A 473 -14.65 -13.10 0.11
N LEU A 474 -14.75 -12.15 1.06
CA LEU A 474 -14.10 -12.23 2.36
C LEU A 474 -14.40 -13.58 3.05
N MET A 475 -15.67 -13.97 3.12
CA MET A 475 -16.11 -15.20 3.82
C MET A 475 -15.64 -16.47 3.15
N SER A 476 -15.27 -16.43 1.86
CA SER A 476 -14.63 -17.55 1.17
C SER A 476 -13.21 -17.85 1.69
N TYR A 477 -12.56 -16.87 2.30
CA TYR A 477 -11.21 -16.99 2.86
C TYR A 477 -11.17 -16.97 4.39
N LEU A 478 -12.10 -16.26 5.02
CA LEU A 478 -12.23 -16.20 6.48
C LEU A 478 -13.21 -17.26 6.96
N THR A 479 -12.74 -18.49 7.13
CA THR A 479 -13.56 -19.64 7.49
C THR A 479 -13.67 -19.90 8.99
N GLU A 480 -12.74 -19.35 9.79
CA GLU A 480 -12.71 -19.48 11.24
C GLU A 480 -12.05 -18.28 11.92
N PHE A 481 -12.38 -18.06 13.17
CA PHE A 481 -11.74 -17.10 14.07
C PHE A 481 -11.80 -17.60 15.51
N ASP A 482 -10.67 -17.58 16.22
CA ASP A 482 -10.54 -18.08 17.61
C ASP A 482 -11.16 -19.49 17.80
N GLY A 483 -10.87 -20.40 16.84
CA GLY A 483 -11.37 -21.77 16.83
C GLY A 483 -12.87 -21.91 16.59
N LYS A 484 -13.57 -20.85 16.15
CA LYS A 484 -14.99 -20.85 15.82
C LYS A 484 -15.17 -20.73 14.31
N HIS A 485 -15.92 -21.68 13.72
CA HIS A 485 -16.22 -21.63 12.29
C HIS A 485 -17.34 -20.65 11.96
N PHE A 486 -17.22 -19.99 10.83
CA PHE A 486 -18.28 -19.15 10.28
C PHE A 486 -19.33 -20.01 9.55
N VAL A 487 -20.59 -19.68 9.75
CA VAL A 487 -21.71 -20.35 9.08
C VAL A 487 -22.66 -19.31 8.49
N ASP A 488 -22.87 -19.41 7.18
CA ASP A 488 -23.88 -18.63 6.47
C ASP A 488 -25.26 -19.17 6.77
N VAL A 489 -26.10 -18.36 7.41
CA VAL A 489 -27.45 -18.79 7.83
C VAL A 489 -28.42 -18.95 6.66
N ALA A 490 -28.07 -18.50 5.46
CA ALA A 490 -28.86 -18.69 4.25
C ALA A 490 -28.44 -19.95 3.45
N ARG A 491 -27.38 -20.64 3.87
CA ARG A 491 -26.75 -21.72 3.11
C ARG A 491 -26.98 -23.08 3.74
N GLY A 492 -27.14 -24.10 2.88
CA GLY A 492 -27.18 -25.49 3.28
C GLY A 492 -28.27 -25.83 4.29
N ASP A 493 -28.11 -26.93 4.98
CA ASP A 493 -28.94 -27.32 6.11
C ASP A 493 -28.46 -26.66 7.39
N LEU A 494 -29.36 -26.03 8.14
CA LEU A 494 -29.02 -25.31 9.36
C LEU A 494 -28.99 -26.27 10.55
N ASP A 495 -27.80 -26.66 10.97
CA ASP A 495 -27.56 -27.36 12.23
C ASP A 495 -27.13 -26.37 13.33
N LEU A 496 -28.02 -26.18 14.30
CA LEU A 496 -27.75 -25.33 15.47
C LEU A 496 -26.99 -26.07 16.59
N GLY A 497 -26.66 -27.33 16.38
CA GLY A 497 -25.84 -28.11 17.31
C GLY A 497 -26.46 -28.24 18.69
N LYS A 498 -25.74 -27.78 19.72
CA LYS A 498 -26.20 -27.81 21.14
C LYS A 498 -27.17 -26.68 21.50
N LEU A 499 -27.47 -25.77 20.57
CA LEU A 499 -28.48 -24.73 20.76
C LEU A 499 -29.90 -25.29 20.59
N ASP A 500 -30.06 -26.48 19.92
CA ASP A 500 -31.26 -27.26 19.90
C ASP A 500 -31.24 -28.33 20.98
N SER A 501 -32.36 -28.47 21.71
CA SER A 501 -32.53 -29.59 22.62
C SER A 501 -32.76 -30.88 21.85
N GLU A 502 -32.51 -32.04 22.46
CA GLU A 502 -32.81 -33.31 21.85
C GLU A 502 -34.32 -33.47 21.58
N GLU A 503 -35.17 -32.83 22.38
CA GLU A 503 -36.61 -32.78 22.20
C GLU A 503 -36.97 -31.96 20.95
N ASP A 504 -36.29 -30.80 20.72
CA ASP A 504 -36.50 -30.00 19.51
C ASP A 504 -36.14 -30.78 18.25
N LYS A 505 -35.01 -31.50 18.25
CA LYS A 505 -34.54 -32.30 17.11
C LYS A 505 -35.51 -33.45 16.79
N GLN A 506 -35.96 -34.16 17.81
CA GLN A 506 -36.96 -35.23 17.63
C GLN A 506 -38.28 -34.71 17.09
N ALA A 507 -38.77 -33.59 17.59
CA ALA A 507 -39.99 -32.95 17.09
C ALA A 507 -39.85 -32.50 15.62
N GLN A 508 -38.69 -31.97 15.24
CA GLN A 508 -38.38 -31.58 13.86
C GLN A 508 -38.37 -32.78 12.91
N GLU A 509 -37.74 -33.89 13.31
CA GLU A 509 -37.72 -35.11 12.51
C GLU A 509 -39.14 -35.73 12.34
N GLU A 510 -39.95 -35.69 13.39
CA GLU A 510 -41.31 -36.20 13.33
C GLU A 510 -42.19 -35.36 12.39
N VAL A 511 -42.08 -34.05 12.46
CA VAL A 511 -42.79 -33.12 11.58
C VAL A 511 -42.34 -33.31 10.14
N ALA A 512 -41.03 -33.45 9.86
CA ALA A 512 -40.50 -33.69 8.52
C ALA A 512 -41.10 -34.99 7.90
N LYS A 513 -41.14 -36.09 8.67
CA LYS A 513 -41.75 -37.37 8.23
C LYS A 513 -43.22 -37.21 7.95
N THR A 514 -43.96 -36.51 8.78
CA THR A 514 -45.42 -36.31 8.60
C THR A 514 -45.74 -35.52 7.35
N LYS A 515 -44.85 -34.67 6.86
CA LYS A 515 -45.03 -33.77 5.71
C LYS A 515 -44.36 -34.24 4.43
N GLU A 516 -43.81 -35.45 4.38
CA GLU A 516 -43.17 -36.02 3.16
C GLU A 516 -44.06 -35.93 1.92
N GLY A 517 -45.38 -36.19 2.06
CA GLY A 517 -46.34 -36.11 0.95
C GLY A 517 -46.50 -34.70 0.38
N LEU A 518 -46.53 -33.67 1.24
CA LEU A 518 -46.58 -32.28 0.83
C LEU A 518 -45.27 -31.86 0.14
N VAL A 519 -44.12 -32.24 0.69
CA VAL A 519 -42.82 -31.97 0.13
C VAL A 519 -42.68 -32.52 -1.29
N GLU A 520 -43.13 -33.76 -1.51
CA GLU A 520 -43.06 -34.38 -2.84
C GLU A 520 -44.00 -33.67 -3.85
N ARG A 521 -45.23 -33.29 -3.44
CA ARG A 521 -46.17 -32.54 -4.31
C ARG A 521 -45.58 -31.17 -4.69
N LEU A 522 -45.00 -30.45 -3.73
CA LEU A 522 -44.33 -29.16 -3.96
C LEU A 522 -43.15 -29.32 -4.90
N LYS A 523 -42.34 -30.36 -4.72
CA LYS A 523 -41.20 -30.65 -5.59
C LYS A 523 -41.64 -30.89 -7.03
N GLN A 524 -42.73 -31.64 -7.25
CA GLN A 524 -43.28 -31.84 -8.59
C GLN A 524 -43.80 -30.55 -9.21
N ALA A 525 -44.53 -29.71 -8.44
CA ALA A 525 -45.03 -28.43 -8.91
C ALA A 525 -43.94 -27.41 -9.27
N LEU A 526 -42.81 -27.45 -8.57
CA LEU A 526 -41.69 -26.49 -8.68
C LEU A 526 -40.42 -27.08 -9.31
N ASP A 527 -40.43 -28.28 -9.90
CA ASP A 527 -39.26 -29.03 -10.38
C ASP A 527 -38.32 -28.20 -11.29
N ALA A 528 -38.91 -27.35 -12.14
CA ALA A 528 -38.12 -26.47 -12.99
C ALA A 528 -37.38 -25.36 -12.24
N GLN A 529 -37.76 -25.00 -11.00
CA GLN A 529 -37.32 -23.81 -10.27
C GLN A 529 -36.46 -24.15 -9.05
N VAL A 530 -36.59 -25.33 -8.47
CA VAL A 530 -35.91 -25.74 -7.24
C VAL A 530 -35.01 -26.95 -7.43
N SER A 531 -33.95 -27.07 -6.65
CA SER A 531 -33.13 -28.28 -6.56
C SER A 531 -33.73 -29.29 -5.58
N GLU A 532 -34.31 -28.77 -4.50
CA GLU A 532 -34.87 -29.54 -3.40
C GLU A 532 -36.02 -28.77 -2.76
N VAL A 533 -37.00 -29.51 -2.17
CA VAL A 533 -37.98 -28.96 -1.24
C VAL A 533 -37.83 -29.69 0.07
N ARG A 534 -37.87 -28.96 1.19
CA ARG A 534 -37.77 -29.56 2.53
C ARG A 534 -38.50 -28.75 3.60
N VAL A 535 -38.73 -29.38 4.76
CA VAL A 535 -39.20 -28.69 5.95
C VAL A 535 -38.08 -27.82 6.53
N SER A 536 -38.38 -26.59 6.89
CA SER A 536 -37.42 -25.63 7.43
C SER A 536 -37.22 -25.80 8.93
N HIS A 537 -35.97 -25.73 9.35
CA HIS A 537 -35.56 -25.62 10.76
C HIS A 537 -35.28 -24.19 11.19
N ARG A 538 -35.36 -23.24 10.27
CA ARG A 538 -35.05 -21.83 10.52
C ARG A 538 -36.25 -20.89 10.55
N LEU A 539 -37.41 -21.35 10.08
CA LEU A 539 -38.63 -20.54 10.04
C LEU A 539 -39.48 -20.70 11.29
N THR A 540 -40.03 -19.59 11.80
CA THR A 540 -41.01 -19.58 12.89
C THR A 540 -42.29 -18.83 12.53
N ASP A 541 -42.20 -17.77 11.73
CA ASP A 541 -43.31 -16.88 11.39
C ASP A 541 -43.63 -16.87 9.89
N SER A 542 -42.60 -16.99 9.03
CA SER A 542 -42.77 -16.97 7.58
C SER A 542 -43.19 -18.32 7.03
N PRO A 543 -43.98 -18.37 5.90
CA PRO A 543 -44.45 -19.61 5.31
C PRO A 543 -43.35 -20.40 4.58
N ALA A 544 -42.43 -19.71 3.91
CA ALA A 544 -41.40 -20.34 3.10
C ALA A 544 -40.20 -19.41 2.90
N ILE A 545 -39.06 -19.99 2.49
CA ILE A 545 -37.81 -19.31 2.22
C ILE A 545 -37.01 -20.04 1.14
N LEU A 546 -36.13 -19.32 0.47
CA LEU A 546 -35.13 -19.90 -0.45
C LEU A 546 -33.77 -19.98 0.25
N ALA A 547 -33.26 -21.21 0.38
CA ALA A 547 -31.90 -21.44 0.87
C ALA A 547 -30.94 -21.72 -0.31
N ILE A 548 -29.67 -21.32 -0.12
CA ILE A 548 -28.61 -21.54 -1.11
C ILE A 548 -27.99 -22.91 -0.87
N GLY A 549 -27.70 -23.68 -1.93
CA GLY A 549 -26.97 -24.94 -1.80
C GLY A 549 -25.59 -24.76 -1.18
N GLU A 550 -25.07 -25.79 -0.51
CA GLU A 550 -23.78 -25.67 0.21
C GLU A 550 -22.62 -25.21 -0.66
N GLN A 551 -22.57 -25.63 -1.93
CA GLN A 551 -21.49 -25.33 -2.87
C GLN A 551 -21.86 -24.25 -3.89
N ASP A 552 -23.08 -23.69 -3.81
CA ASP A 552 -23.53 -22.68 -4.74
C ASP A 552 -22.98 -21.31 -4.43
N LEU A 553 -22.87 -20.46 -5.45
CA LEU A 553 -22.49 -19.06 -5.27
C LEU A 553 -23.63 -18.27 -4.63
N GLY A 554 -23.30 -17.40 -3.71
CA GLY A 554 -24.24 -16.44 -3.14
C GLY A 554 -24.78 -15.46 -4.19
N LEU A 555 -25.86 -14.78 -3.84
CA LEU A 555 -26.59 -13.91 -4.77
C LEU A 555 -25.74 -12.73 -5.27
N GLN A 556 -24.94 -12.12 -4.38
CA GLN A 556 -24.06 -11.00 -4.74
C GLN A 556 -22.93 -11.43 -5.68
N MET A 557 -22.30 -12.58 -5.42
CA MET A 557 -21.24 -13.08 -6.27
C MET A 557 -21.75 -13.43 -7.67
N ARG A 558 -22.94 -14.02 -7.78
CA ARG A 558 -23.58 -14.27 -9.08
C ARG A 558 -23.79 -12.97 -9.86
N ARG A 559 -24.32 -11.92 -9.23
CA ARG A 559 -24.52 -10.61 -9.84
C ARG A 559 -23.21 -9.94 -10.26
N ILE A 560 -22.15 -10.08 -9.46
CA ILE A 560 -20.82 -9.56 -9.82
C ILE A 560 -20.30 -10.26 -11.08
N LEU A 561 -20.41 -11.57 -11.18
CA LEU A 561 -20.01 -12.33 -12.37
C LEU A 561 -20.83 -11.91 -13.61
N GLU A 562 -22.14 -11.79 -13.48
CA GLU A 562 -23.03 -11.32 -14.57
C GLU A 562 -22.68 -9.89 -15.02
N ALA A 563 -22.44 -8.98 -14.08
CA ALA A 563 -22.05 -7.62 -14.38
C ALA A 563 -20.66 -7.52 -15.05
N SER A 564 -19.78 -8.50 -14.80
CA SER A 564 -18.48 -8.62 -15.49
C SER A 564 -18.56 -9.33 -16.86
N GLY A 565 -19.78 -9.70 -17.31
CA GLY A 565 -19.98 -10.42 -18.57
C GLY A 565 -19.66 -11.91 -18.50
N GLN A 566 -19.44 -12.46 -17.31
CA GLN A 566 -19.23 -13.90 -17.10
C GLN A 566 -20.57 -14.58 -16.79
N LYS A 567 -20.78 -15.76 -17.37
CA LYS A 567 -21.99 -16.54 -17.07
C LYS A 567 -21.85 -17.17 -15.68
N ALA A 568 -22.73 -16.80 -14.75
CA ALA A 568 -22.81 -17.47 -13.46
C ALA A 568 -23.28 -18.93 -13.65
N PRO A 569 -22.80 -19.88 -12.84
CA PRO A 569 -23.31 -21.27 -12.87
C PRO A 569 -24.82 -21.29 -12.63
N ASP A 570 -25.53 -22.09 -13.41
CA ASP A 570 -26.95 -22.33 -13.18
C ASP A 570 -27.09 -23.13 -11.88
N SER A 571 -27.60 -22.49 -10.83
CA SER A 571 -27.99 -23.17 -9.59
C SER A 571 -29.46 -22.91 -9.29
N LYS A 572 -30.16 -23.94 -8.82
CA LYS A 572 -31.54 -23.84 -8.36
C LYS A 572 -31.53 -23.77 -6.84
N PRO A 573 -32.28 -22.86 -6.22
CA PRO A 573 -32.37 -22.77 -4.76
C PRO A 573 -33.07 -23.97 -4.15
N ILE A 574 -32.87 -24.17 -2.86
CA ILE A 574 -33.62 -25.07 -2.02
C ILE A 574 -34.84 -24.33 -1.50
N PHE A 575 -36.05 -24.87 -1.69
CA PHE A 575 -37.29 -24.30 -1.17
C PHE A 575 -37.63 -24.92 0.18
N GLU A 576 -37.53 -24.12 1.24
CA GLU A 576 -37.86 -24.53 2.60
C GLU A 576 -39.24 -24.00 3.01
N ILE A 577 -40.06 -24.86 3.61
CA ILE A 577 -41.39 -24.53 4.07
C ILE A 577 -41.53 -24.64 5.58
N ASN A 578 -42.37 -23.79 6.15
CA ASN A 578 -42.80 -23.88 7.55
C ASN A 578 -44.15 -24.60 7.65
N PRO A 579 -44.17 -25.90 7.99
CA PRO A 579 -45.39 -26.72 7.99
C PRO A 579 -46.44 -26.27 9.04
N GLN A 580 -46.02 -25.45 10.03
CA GLN A 580 -46.92 -24.91 11.07
C GLN A 580 -47.56 -23.58 10.66
N HIS A 581 -47.15 -23.03 9.50
CA HIS A 581 -47.74 -21.77 9.04
C HIS A 581 -49.11 -22.00 8.39
N PRO A 582 -50.13 -21.17 8.70
CA PRO A 582 -51.53 -21.40 8.22
C PRO A 582 -51.66 -21.48 6.70
N LEU A 583 -50.80 -20.78 5.93
CA LEU A 583 -50.80 -20.88 4.47
C LEU A 583 -50.31 -22.25 3.99
N ILE A 584 -49.34 -22.84 4.67
CA ILE A 584 -48.78 -24.15 4.33
C ILE A 584 -49.77 -25.28 4.72
N GLU A 585 -50.45 -25.13 5.88
CA GLU A 585 -51.51 -26.05 6.27
C GLU A 585 -52.69 -26.05 5.28
N LYS A 586 -53.11 -24.87 4.79
CA LYS A 586 -54.11 -24.75 3.74
C LYS A 586 -53.68 -25.37 2.41
N LEU A 587 -52.42 -25.15 2.02
CA LEU A 587 -51.83 -25.73 0.83
C LEU A 587 -51.80 -27.27 0.89
N ASP A 588 -51.45 -27.84 2.04
CA ASP A 588 -51.42 -29.28 2.26
C ASP A 588 -52.82 -29.91 2.08
N GLY A 589 -53.86 -29.19 2.52
CA GLY A 589 -55.25 -29.62 2.37
C GLY A 589 -55.91 -29.30 1.01
N GLU A 590 -55.19 -28.69 0.04
CA GLU A 590 -55.76 -28.31 -1.25
C GLU A 590 -55.88 -29.52 -2.19
N PRO A 591 -57.13 -29.92 -2.58
CA PRO A 591 -57.35 -31.08 -3.42
C PRO A 591 -57.26 -30.79 -4.92
N ASP A 592 -57.40 -29.52 -5.33
CA ASP A 592 -57.31 -29.09 -6.74
C ASP A 592 -55.85 -28.90 -7.13
N GLU A 593 -55.34 -29.71 -8.04
CA GLU A 593 -53.94 -29.71 -8.45
C GLU A 593 -53.54 -28.40 -9.17
N ASP A 594 -54.42 -27.78 -9.96
CA ASP A 594 -54.13 -26.51 -10.62
C ASP A 594 -54.00 -25.37 -9.61
N ARG A 595 -54.90 -25.36 -8.63
CA ARG A 595 -54.86 -24.39 -7.53
C ARG A 595 -53.68 -24.62 -6.61
N PHE A 596 -53.34 -25.87 -6.32
CA PHE A 596 -52.13 -26.22 -5.57
C PHE A 596 -50.87 -25.71 -6.28
N ALA A 597 -50.78 -25.90 -7.60
CA ALA A 597 -49.66 -25.42 -8.40
C ALA A 597 -49.58 -23.88 -8.39
N ASP A 598 -50.70 -23.15 -8.59
CA ASP A 598 -50.73 -21.69 -8.54
C ASP A 598 -50.28 -21.16 -7.18
N LEU A 599 -50.76 -21.75 -6.07
CA LEU A 599 -50.34 -21.37 -4.70
C LEU A 599 -48.88 -21.68 -4.45
N SER A 600 -48.37 -22.81 -4.90
CA SER A 600 -46.97 -23.21 -4.77
C SER A 600 -46.05 -22.20 -5.47
N HIS A 601 -46.40 -21.79 -6.69
CA HIS A 601 -45.64 -20.78 -7.42
C HIS A 601 -45.71 -19.38 -6.76
N ILE A 602 -46.87 -18.99 -6.20
CA ILE A 602 -46.98 -17.71 -5.45
C ILE A 602 -46.06 -17.73 -4.23
N LEU A 603 -46.05 -18.80 -3.45
CA LEU A 603 -45.19 -18.93 -2.27
C LEU A 603 -43.72 -18.94 -2.63
N PHE A 604 -43.34 -19.60 -3.74
CA PHE A 604 -41.97 -19.58 -4.25
C PHE A 604 -41.55 -18.16 -4.66
N ASP A 605 -42.38 -17.46 -5.42
CA ASP A 605 -42.12 -16.09 -5.88
C ASP A 605 -42.03 -15.10 -4.71
N GLN A 606 -42.86 -15.27 -3.66
CA GLN A 606 -42.79 -14.51 -2.44
C GLN A 606 -41.49 -14.76 -1.66
N ALA A 607 -41.06 -16.02 -1.58
CA ALA A 607 -39.78 -16.37 -0.95
C ALA A 607 -38.60 -15.78 -1.72
N ALA A 608 -38.66 -15.75 -3.06
CA ALA A 608 -37.64 -15.07 -3.89
C ALA A 608 -37.59 -13.58 -3.64
N LEU A 609 -38.73 -12.91 -3.57
CA LEU A 609 -38.79 -11.47 -3.22
C LEU A 609 -38.27 -11.21 -1.81
N ALA A 610 -38.59 -12.05 -0.84
CA ALA A 610 -38.09 -11.93 0.53
C ALA A 610 -36.55 -12.13 0.62
N ALA A 611 -35.99 -12.96 -0.26
CA ALA A 611 -34.55 -13.14 -0.40
C ALA A 611 -33.86 -11.97 -1.15
N GLY A 612 -34.63 -11.02 -1.72
CA GLY A 612 -34.12 -9.91 -2.51
C GLY A 612 -33.79 -10.26 -3.96
N ASP A 613 -34.29 -11.38 -4.43
CA ASP A 613 -34.15 -11.77 -5.84
C ASP A 613 -35.24 -11.13 -6.72
N SER A 614 -34.98 -11.00 -8.00
CA SER A 614 -35.96 -10.54 -8.97
C SER A 614 -36.79 -11.72 -9.50
N LEU A 615 -38.12 -11.52 -9.66
CA LEU A 615 -38.96 -12.52 -10.26
C LEU A 615 -38.61 -12.78 -11.71
N LYS A 616 -38.53 -14.05 -12.12
CA LYS A 616 -38.30 -14.45 -13.52
C LYS A 616 -39.46 -14.04 -14.45
N ASP A 617 -40.71 -14.16 -13.97
CA ASP A 617 -41.92 -13.74 -14.65
C ASP A 617 -42.85 -12.97 -13.70
N PRO A 618 -42.64 -11.66 -13.49
CA PRO A 618 -43.50 -10.83 -12.65
C PRO A 618 -44.98 -10.80 -13.12
N ALA A 619 -45.21 -10.93 -14.44
CA ALA A 619 -46.57 -10.90 -14.98
C ALA A 619 -47.34 -12.18 -14.63
N ALA A 620 -46.68 -13.34 -14.62
CA ALA A 620 -47.31 -14.59 -14.18
C ALA A 620 -47.64 -14.55 -12.68
N TYR A 621 -46.74 -14.03 -11.84
CA TYR A 621 -46.99 -13.82 -10.41
C TYR A 621 -48.24 -12.97 -10.17
N VAL A 622 -48.34 -11.81 -10.83
CA VAL A 622 -49.48 -10.90 -10.68
C VAL A 622 -50.77 -11.55 -11.16
N ARG A 623 -50.76 -12.29 -12.28
CA ARG A 623 -51.96 -13.03 -12.76
C ARG A 623 -52.45 -14.06 -11.75
N ARG A 624 -51.55 -14.90 -11.20
CA ARG A 624 -51.90 -15.91 -10.18
C ARG A 624 -52.45 -15.25 -8.91
N LEU A 625 -51.80 -14.20 -8.45
CA LEU A 625 -52.23 -13.46 -7.26
C LEU A 625 -53.62 -12.82 -7.46
N ASN A 626 -53.88 -12.20 -8.62
CA ASN A 626 -55.20 -11.61 -8.94
C ASN A 626 -56.29 -12.66 -9.04
N LYS A 627 -56.00 -13.84 -9.63
CA LYS A 627 -56.94 -14.97 -9.67
C LYS A 627 -57.35 -15.36 -8.24
N LEU A 628 -56.36 -15.53 -7.35
CA LEU A 628 -56.62 -15.90 -5.94
C LEU A 628 -57.45 -14.85 -5.21
N LEU A 629 -57.12 -13.54 -5.38
CA LEU A 629 -57.86 -12.46 -4.76
C LEU A 629 -59.31 -12.36 -5.23
N VAL A 630 -59.59 -12.63 -6.49
CA VAL A 630 -60.97 -12.72 -7.02
C VAL A 630 -61.74 -13.88 -6.36
N GLU A 631 -61.12 -15.06 -6.27
CA GLU A 631 -61.74 -16.23 -5.63
C GLU A 631 -62.01 -15.99 -4.14
N LEU A 632 -61.16 -15.25 -3.43
CA LEU A 632 -61.37 -14.90 -2.03
C LEU A 632 -62.44 -13.81 -1.84
N SER A 633 -62.74 -13.05 -2.85
CA SER A 633 -63.73 -11.94 -2.83
C SER A 633 -65.14 -12.38 -3.26
N ALA A 634 -65.29 -13.59 -3.83
CA ALA A 634 -66.54 -14.22 -4.24
C ALA A 634 -67.11 -15.07 -3.11
#